data_67aff998fe3ee11fd549ed10dbb61308
#
_entry.id   67aff998fe3ee11fd549ed10dbb61308
#
_cell.length_a   1.000
_cell.length_b   1.000
_cell.length_c   1.000
_cell.angle_alpha   90.00
_cell.angle_beta   90.00
_cell.angle_gamma   90.00
#
_symmetry.space_group_name_H-M   'P 1'
#
loop_
_entity.id
_entity.type
_entity.pdbx_description
1 polymer ?
#
loop_
_entity_poly.entity_id
_entity_poly.type
_entity_poly.pdbx_seq_one_letter_code
_entity_poly.pdbx_strand_id
1 'polypeptide(L)'
;MMANYRETKDEASLRLLICGAGFTGIELAGAFVDERQRYAELAGVAPEQIEIICVEAANRILPMFDDALAQHGADLLEKLGVNLMLGCTIKDIQSGQVCYAAGSEDSRLHTIAAGTIIWTTGVSGSPVMGQSGFNQRRGRVMVNSDLRDPDHDNVYVIGDVSAFMDTSCNRPFPTTAQIATRMGTHAAKNVLHQLRGEATEDFSYQPLGTVASVGNTRAFGLVGKLPVKSYPASVIKKSIMNKSLLDIGGLKELLAKGRFDLYH
;
A
#
# COMPACT_ATOMS: atom_id res chain seq x y z
N MET A 1 12.41 21.00 -1.53
CA MET A 1 12.41 20.74 -0.09
C MET A 1 13.83 20.61 0.46
N MET A 2 14.57 19.52 0.25
CA MET A 2 15.94 19.38 0.77
C MET A 2 16.88 20.51 0.32
N ALA A 3 16.80 20.96 -0.93
CA ALA A 3 17.53 22.15 -1.40
C ALA A 3 17.10 23.43 -0.67
N ASN A 4 15.85 23.54 -0.25
CA ASN A 4 15.32 24.70 0.48
C ASN A 4 15.97 24.88 1.86
N TYR A 5 16.40 23.78 2.50
CA TYR A 5 17.10 23.81 3.77
C TYR A 5 18.40 24.61 3.71
N ARG A 6 19.09 24.58 2.57
CA ARG A 6 20.35 25.36 2.43
C ARG A 6 20.12 26.85 2.59
N GLU A 7 18.95 27.33 2.18
CA GLU A 7 18.59 28.75 2.23
C GLU A 7 17.93 29.13 3.55
N THR A 8 16.95 28.31 3.98
CA THR A 8 16.09 28.65 5.13
C THR A 8 16.63 28.18 6.47
N LYS A 9 17.45 27.12 6.48
CA LYS A 9 17.88 26.40 7.68
C LYS A 9 16.71 25.86 8.53
N ASP A 10 15.55 25.71 7.91
CA ASP A 10 14.37 25.12 8.56
C ASP A 10 14.50 23.62 8.65
N GLU A 11 14.69 23.12 9.89
CA GLU A 11 14.86 21.68 10.19
C GLU A 11 13.66 20.84 9.75
N ALA A 12 12.46 21.41 9.69
CA ALA A 12 11.30 20.70 9.16
C ALA A 12 11.51 20.24 7.71
N SER A 13 12.32 20.96 6.94
CA SER A 13 12.70 20.59 5.57
C SER A 13 13.50 19.29 5.47
N LEU A 14 14.09 18.80 6.56
CA LEU A 14 14.83 17.53 6.62
C LEU A 14 13.94 16.34 7.02
N ARG A 15 12.66 16.58 7.36
CA ARG A 15 11.71 15.56 7.81
C ARG A 15 10.79 15.09 6.69
N LEU A 16 10.78 13.78 6.49
CA LEU A 16 9.90 13.04 5.60
C LEU A 16 8.89 12.29 6.49
N LEU A 17 7.65 12.78 6.55
CA LEU A 17 6.62 12.21 7.41
C LEU A 17 5.62 11.43 6.56
N ILE A 18 5.48 10.14 6.87
CA ILE A 18 4.57 9.20 6.23
C ILE A 18 3.41 8.92 7.18
N CYS A 19 2.20 9.19 6.73
CA CYS A 19 0.97 8.93 7.47
C CYS A 19 0.45 7.54 7.10
N GLY A 20 0.61 6.56 7.98
CA GLY A 20 0.20 5.16 7.81
C GLY A 20 1.36 4.20 7.59
N ALA A 21 1.40 3.10 8.37
CA ALA A 21 2.36 2.00 8.26
C ALA A 21 1.76 0.74 7.61
N GLY A 22 0.89 0.93 6.62
CA GLY A 22 0.46 -0.11 5.69
C GLY A 22 1.54 -0.40 4.64
N PHE A 23 1.25 -1.26 3.66
CA PHE A 23 2.21 -1.63 2.60
C PHE A 23 2.83 -0.40 1.92
N THR A 24 2.00 0.54 1.48
CA THR A 24 2.47 1.75 0.79
C THR A 24 3.42 2.57 1.67
N GLY A 25 3.05 2.79 2.94
CA GLY A 25 3.88 3.58 3.86
C GLY A 25 5.22 2.93 4.15
N ILE A 26 5.24 1.62 4.38
CA ILE A 26 6.47 0.87 4.65
C ILE A 26 7.38 0.79 3.44
N GLU A 27 6.82 0.53 2.25
CA GLU A 27 7.59 0.50 1.01
C GLU A 27 8.19 1.86 0.68
N LEU A 28 7.43 2.93 0.93
CA LEU A 28 7.90 4.32 0.78
C LEU A 28 8.99 4.67 1.81
N ALA A 29 8.83 4.27 3.07
CA ALA A 29 9.87 4.46 4.09
C ALA A 29 11.18 3.78 3.68
N GLY A 30 11.10 2.55 3.16
CA GLY A 30 12.25 1.83 2.64
C GLY A 30 12.91 2.53 1.44
N ALA A 31 12.11 3.07 0.52
CA ALA A 31 12.63 3.84 -0.61
C ALA A 31 13.34 5.12 -0.16
N PHE A 32 12.80 5.81 0.85
CA PHE A 32 13.45 6.99 1.43
C PHE A 32 14.76 6.65 2.15
N VAL A 33 14.83 5.48 2.80
CA VAL A 33 16.08 5.01 3.39
C VAL A 33 17.17 4.84 2.34
N ASP A 34 16.85 4.22 1.20
CA ASP A 34 17.82 4.01 0.12
C ASP A 34 18.28 5.35 -0.52
N GLU A 35 17.40 6.37 -0.55
CA GLU A 35 17.70 7.70 -1.09
C GLU A 35 18.26 8.68 -0.03
N ARG A 36 18.41 8.29 1.23
CA ARG A 36 18.81 9.16 2.34
C ARG A 36 20.12 9.91 2.06
N GLN A 37 21.12 9.20 1.53
CA GLN A 37 22.41 9.80 1.20
C GLN A 37 22.26 10.93 0.18
N ARG A 38 21.47 10.71 -0.88
CA ARG A 38 21.20 11.72 -1.91
C ARG A 38 20.46 12.93 -1.34
N TYR A 39 19.49 12.71 -0.45
CA TYR A 39 18.79 13.82 0.21
C TYR A 39 19.72 14.65 1.09
N ALA A 40 20.61 14.00 1.83
CA ALA A 40 21.61 14.67 2.64
C ALA A 40 22.56 15.53 1.78
N GLU A 41 23.03 15.01 0.67
CA GLU A 41 23.85 15.75 -0.29
C GLU A 41 23.12 16.99 -0.85
N LEU A 42 21.83 16.85 -1.20
CA LEU A 42 21.00 17.96 -1.66
C LEU A 42 20.82 19.04 -0.57
N ALA A 43 20.66 18.65 0.68
CA ALA A 43 20.53 19.56 1.81
C ALA A 43 21.89 20.13 2.29
N GLY A 44 22.99 19.45 1.99
CA GLY A 44 24.32 19.78 2.51
C GLY A 44 24.48 19.47 3.99
N VAL A 45 23.96 18.32 4.41
CA VAL A 45 23.97 17.81 5.81
C VAL A 45 24.45 16.38 5.86
N ALA A 46 24.69 15.85 7.08
CA ALA A 46 24.96 14.43 7.26
C ALA A 46 23.68 13.57 7.05
N PRO A 47 23.77 12.33 6.54
CA PRO A 47 22.61 11.48 6.28
C PRO A 47 21.72 11.24 7.49
N GLU A 48 22.29 11.20 8.69
CA GLU A 48 21.61 11.01 9.95
C GLU A 48 20.65 12.16 10.32
N GLN A 49 20.85 13.34 9.70
CA GLN A 49 19.98 14.50 9.89
C GLN A 49 18.69 14.43 9.03
N ILE A 50 18.62 13.51 8.06
CA ILE A 50 17.41 13.25 7.30
C ILE A 50 16.52 12.32 8.12
N GLU A 51 15.45 12.87 8.68
CA GLU A 51 14.50 12.14 9.50
C GLU A 51 13.39 11.52 8.63
N ILE A 52 13.20 10.20 8.75
CA ILE A 52 12.09 9.48 8.12
C ILE A 52 11.18 9.02 9.26
N ILE A 53 9.96 9.56 9.30
CA ILE A 53 8.98 9.32 10.36
C ILE A 53 7.78 8.64 9.76
N CYS A 54 7.30 7.55 10.37
CA CYS A 54 6.09 6.86 9.97
C CYS A 54 5.10 6.83 11.15
N VAL A 55 3.93 7.45 10.98
CA VAL A 55 2.89 7.57 12.02
C VAL A 55 1.77 6.59 11.72
N GLU A 56 1.44 5.71 12.68
CA GLU A 56 0.42 4.66 12.52
C GLU A 56 -0.51 4.64 13.74
N ALA A 57 -1.80 4.58 13.48
CA ALA A 57 -2.83 4.54 14.52
C ALA A 57 -2.87 3.19 15.27
N ALA A 58 -2.53 2.10 14.59
CA ALA A 58 -2.44 0.78 15.23
C ALA A 58 -1.13 0.66 16.05
N ASN A 59 -1.16 -0.23 17.04
CA ASN A 59 0.02 -0.52 17.87
C ASN A 59 1.06 -1.42 17.17
N ARG A 60 0.86 -1.72 15.89
CA ARG A 60 1.77 -2.52 15.07
C ARG A 60 1.63 -2.17 13.60
N ILE A 61 2.68 -2.42 12.84
CA ILE A 61 2.66 -2.31 11.37
C ILE A 61 1.94 -3.52 10.75
N LEU A 62 1.41 -3.37 9.54
CA LEU A 62 0.89 -4.46 8.71
C LEU A 62 0.03 -5.48 9.48
N PRO A 63 -1.14 -5.11 9.99
CA PRO A 63 -1.95 -5.94 10.91
C PRO A 63 -2.44 -7.25 10.30
N MET A 64 -2.27 -7.47 8.99
CA MET A 64 -2.59 -8.73 8.30
C MET A 64 -1.52 -9.81 8.45
N PHE A 65 -0.31 -9.48 8.90
CA PHE A 65 0.74 -10.45 9.24
C PHE A 65 0.58 -10.92 10.69
N ASP A 66 1.17 -12.07 11.01
CA ASP A 66 1.32 -12.47 12.40
C ASP A 66 2.27 -11.54 13.18
N ASP A 67 2.25 -11.62 14.51
CA ASP A 67 3.02 -10.73 15.37
C ASP A 67 4.52 -10.84 15.12
N ALA A 68 5.04 -12.05 14.88
CA ALA A 68 6.47 -12.27 14.67
C ALA A 68 6.98 -11.66 13.36
N LEU A 69 6.17 -11.71 12.30
CA LEU A 69 6.53 -11.13 11.01
C LEU A 69 6.35 -9.61 11.01
N ALA A 70 5.30 -9.09 11.64
CA ALA A 70 5.09 -7.66 11.81
C ALA A 70 6.20 -7.03 12.65
N GLN A 71 6.59 -7.66 13.77
CA GLN A 71 7.70 -7.21 14.61
C GLN A 71 9.03 -7.22 13.84
N HIS A 72 9.31 -8.29 13.09
CA HIS A 72 10.49 -8.34 12.23
C HIS A 72 10.57 -7.16 11.25
N GLY A 73 9.43 -6.77 10.68
CA GLY A 73 9.35 -5.62 9.78
C GLY A 73 9.59 -4.29 10.51
N ALA A 74 9.05 -4.13 11.72
CA ALA A 74 9.28 -2.96 12.56
C ALA A 74 10.75 -2.84 12.95
N ASP A 75 11.35 -3.91 13.48
CA ASP A 75 12.78 -3.97 13.85
C ASP A 75 13.70 -3.62 12.65
N LEU A 76 13.35 -4.10 11.47
CA LEU A 76 14.09 -3.80 10.25
C LEU A 76 14.04 -2.31 9.91
N LEU A 77 12.87 -1.68 9.96
CA LEU A 77 12.70 -0.25 9.67
C LEU A 77 13.43 0.61 10.70
N GLU A 78 13.29 0.30 11.99
CA GLU A 78 13.96 1.01 13.08
C GLU A 78 15.50 0.88 12.96
N LYS A 79 16.00 -0.32 12.67
CA LYS A 79 17.43 -0.55 12.41
C LYS A 79 17.95 0.27 11.22
N LEU A 80 17.10 0.58 10.26
CA LEU A 80 17.42 1.44 9.13
C LEU A 80 17.23 2.93 9.44
N GLY A 81 16.91 3.27 10.70
CA GLY A 81 16.74 4.64 11.16
C GLY A 81 15.42 5.29 10.73
N VAL A 82 14.36 4.49 10.55
CA VAL A 82 12.99 4.99 10.43
C VAL A 82 12.40 5.13 11.82
N ASN A 83 11.88 6.29 12.16
CA ASN A 83 11.15 6.52 13.40
C ASN A 83 9.70 6.03 13.25
N LEU A 84 9.36 4.91 13.88
CA LEU A 84 8.00 4.34 13.88
C LEU A 84 7.22 4.86 15.09
N MET A 85 6.21 5.67 14.83
CA MET A 85 5.29 6.20 15.84
C MET A 85 3.99 5.38 15.79
N LEU A 86 3.96 4.27 16.52
CA LEU A 86 2.80 3.37 16.60
C LEU A 86 1.82 3.85 17.72
N GLY A 87 0.54 3.49 17.59
CA GLY A 87 -0.50 3.95 18.51
C GLY A 87 -0.80 5.45 18.40
N CYS A 88 -0.37 6.10 17.33
CA CYS A 88 -0.49 7.53 17.11
C CYS A 88 -1.56 7.83 16.05
N THR A 89 -2.71 8.34 16.48
CA THR A 89 -3.82 8.66 15.57
C THR A 89 -3.70 10.09 15.06
N ILE A 90 -3.57 10.25 13.75
CA ILE A 90 -3.56 11.57 13.11
C ILE A 90 -4.96 12.18 13.22
N LYS A 91 -5.02 13.43 13.68
CA LYS A 91 -6.26 14.20 13.88
C LYS A 91 -6.44 15.30 12.86
N ASP A 92 -5.35 15.94 12.44
CA ASP A 92 -5.38 17.02 11.46
C ASP A 92 -4.06 17.11 10.70
N ILE A 93 -4.11 17.61 9.47
CA ILE A 93 -2.95 17.91 8.64
C ILE A 93 -3.10 19.33 8.13
N GLN A 94 -2.10 20.13 8.42
CA GLN A 94 -1.97 21.50 7.94
C GLN A 94 -0.71 21.64 7.10
N SER A 95 -0.56 22.77 6.41
CA SER A 95 0.66 23.02 5.65
C SER A 95 1.89 22.95 6.56
N GLY A 96 2.78 21.99 6.28
CA GLY A 96 4.04 21.83 7.00
C GLY A 96 3.94 21.16 8.38
N GLN A 97 2.76 20.67 8.81
CA GLN A 97 2.63 20.02 10.11
C GLN A 97 1.50 18.99 10.19
N VAL A 98 1.68 18.00 11.05
CA VAL A 98 0.69 16.97 11.38
C VAL A 98 0.36 17.01 12.86
N CYS A 99 -0.93 17.08 13.19
CA CYS A 99 -1.43 16.95 14.56
C CYS A 99 -1.86 15.52 14.82
N TYR A 100 -1.44 14.94 15.94
CA TYR A 100 -1.78 13.57 16.33
C TYR A 100 -2.04 13.44 17.83
N ALA A 101 -2.76 12.38 18.20
CA ALA A 101 -2.93 11.95 19.59
C ALA A 101 -2.20 10.63 19.80
N ALA A 102 -1.43 10.52 20.90
CA ALA A 102 -0.69 9.32 21.28
C ALA A 102 -1.53 8.46 22.23
N GLY A 103 -1.85 7.21 21.82
CA GLY A 103 -2.68 6.30 22.59
C GLY A 103 -4.17 6.65 22.61
N SER A 104 -4.95 5.80 23.26
CA SER A 104 -6.41 5.97 23.39
C SER A 104 -6.84 6.87 24.55
N GLU A 105 -5.95 7.07 25.53
CA GLU A 105 -6.25 7.79 26.78
C GLU A 105 -5.68 9.20 26.83
N ASP A 106 -4.67 9.53 25.99
CA ASP A 106 -4.13 10.88 25.92
C ASP A 106 -4.97 11.77 25.02
N SER A 107 -5.73 12.67 25.65
CA SER A 107 -6.52 13.69 24.92
C SER A 107 -5.67 14.86 24.42
N ARG A 108 -4.35 14.88 24.72
CA ARG A 108 -3.45 15.93 24.28
C ARG A 108 -3.11 15.75 22.81
N LEU A 109 -3.14 16.85 22.10
CA LEU A 109 -2.71 16.91 20.72
C LEU A 109 -1.22 17.28 20.68
N HIS A 110 -0.47 16.49 19.94
CA HIS A 110 0.94 16.72 19.63
C HIS A 110 1.07 17.16 18.19
N THR A 111 2.12 17.89 17.87
CA THR A 111 2.37 18.37 16.50
C THR A 111 3.77 18.02 16.05
N ILE A 112 3.91 17.55 14.83
CA ILE A 112 5.19 17.34 14.14
C ILE A 112 5.22 18.25 12.93
N ALA A 113 6.23 19.13 12.87
CA ALA A 113 6.54 19.89 11.66
C ALA A 113 7.38 19.05 10.71
N ALA A 114 7.00 18.99 9.44
CA ALA A 114 7.72 18.25 8.40
C ALA A 114 7.59 18.95 7.05
N GLY A 115 8.69 19.06 6.33
CA GLY A 115 8.71 19.67 5.00
C GLY A 115 8.08 18.80 3.92
N THR A 116 7.96 17.48 4.15
CA THR A 116 7.19 16.57 3.30
C THR A 116 6.27 15.71 4.14
N ILE A 117 4.98 15.77 3.84
CA ILE A 117 3.94 14.96 4.48
C ILE A 117 3.26 14.14 3.41
N ILE A 118 3.26 12.82 3.56
CA ILE A 118 2.69 11.89 2.58
C ILE A 118 1.61 11.06 3.23
N TRP A 119 0.40 11.17 2.69
CA TRP A 119 -0.76 10.45 3.20
C TRP A 119 -0.90 9.09 2.51
N THR A 120 -0.78 8.01 3.28
CA THR A 120 -0.92 6.63 2.81
C THR A 120 -2.00 5.84 3.58
N THR A 121 -2.82 6.52 4.39
CA THR A 121 -3.83 5.87 5.22
C THR A 121 -5.11 5.63 4.46
N GLY A 122 -5.40 4.37 4.23
CA GLY A 122 -6.66 3.90 3.68
C GLY A 122 -6.85 4.17 2.20
N VAL A 123 -7.48 3.20 1.55
CA VAL A 123 -7.93 3.27 0.17
C VAL A 123 -9.46 3.33 0.19
N SER A 124 -10.04 4.24 -0.58
CA SER A 124 -11.46 4.28 -0.89
C SER A 124 -11.68 3.90 -2.35
N GLY A 125 -12.91 3.54 -2.71
CA GLY A 125 -13.30 3.43 -4.10
C GLY A 125 -13.39 4.80 -4.78
N SER A 126 -14.12 4.87 -5.88
CA SER A 126 -14.28 6.11 -6.65
C SER A 126 -15.61 6.81 -6.34
N PRO A 127 -15.63 8.14 -6.20
CA PRO A 127 -16.86 8.91 -6.09
C PRO A 127 -17.77 8.77 -7.32
N VAL A 128 -17.21 8.40 -8.48
CA VAL A 128 -17.95 8.11 -9.71
C VAL A 128 -19.06 7.08 -9.46
N MET A 129 -18.85 6.08 -8.61
CA MET A 129 -19.85 5.05 -8.33
C MET A 129 -21.15 5.65 -7.78
N GLY A 130 -21.05 6.57 -6.80
CA GLY A 130 -22.22 7.27 -6.27
C GLY A 130 -22.84 8.26 -7.27
N GLN A 131 -21.99 8.97 -8.02
CA GLN A 131 -22.43 9.92 -9.06
C GLN A 131 -23.18 9.22 -10.21
N SER A 132 -22.87 7.95 -10.47
CA SER A 132 -23.52 7.11 -11.48
C SER A 132 -24.77 6.38 -10.96
N GLY A 133 -25.20 6.66 -9.73
CA GLY A 133 -26.43 6.09 -9.16
C GLY A 133 -26.28 4.71 -8.52
N PHE A 134 -25.07 4.14 -8.47
CA PHE A 134 -24.86 2.84 -7.81
C PHE A 134 -25.03 2.93 -6.30
N ASN A 135 -25.60 1.89 -5.69
CA ASN A 135 -25.65 1.71 -4.25
C ASN A 135 -24.21 1.37 -3.75
N GLN A 136 -23.57 2.34 -3.11
CA GLN A 136 -22.17 2.24 -2.75
C GLN A 136 -21.89 2.66 -1.30
N ARG A 137 -20.79 2.16 -0.76
CA ARG A 137 -20.24 2.61 0.52
C ARG A 137 -18.77 2.94 0.35
N ARG A 138 -18.38 4.20 0.62
CA ARG A 138 -17.01 4.70 0.44
C ARG A 138 -16.48 4.53 -1.00
N GLY A 139 -17.36 4.70 -1.99
CA GLY A 139 -17.01 4.57 -3.41
C GLY A 139 -16.85 3.14 -3.91
N ARG A 140 -17.29 2.13 -3.12
CA ARG A 140 -17.27 0.72 -3.50
C ARG A 140 -18.69 0.16 -3.54
N VAL A 141 -19.00 -0.59 -4.59
CA VAL A 141 -20.29 -1.24 -4.81
C VAL A 141 -20.21 -2.68 -4.33
N MET A 142 -21.18 -3.11 -3.51
CA MET A 142 -21.35 -4.53 -3.17
C MET A 142 -21.72 -5.29 -4.43
N VAL A 143 -21.04 -6.39 -4.71
CA VAL A 143 -21.29 -7.21 -5.90
C VAL A 143 -21.78 -8.60 -5.55
N ASN A 144 -22.50 -9.21 -6.46
CA ASN A 144 -22.91 -10.62 -6.40
C ASN A 144 -21.70 -11.56 -6.52
N SER A 145 -21.91 -12.86 -6.32
CA SER A 145 -20.86 -13.88 -6.42
C SER A 145 -20.19 -13.92 -7.80
N ASP A 146 -20.87 -13.53 -8.85
CA ASP A 146 -20.38 -13.48 -10.22
C ASP A 146 -19.81 -12.11 -10.65
N LEU A 147 -19.66 -11.18 -9.70
CA LEU A 147 -19.14 -9.81 -9.82
C LEU A 147 -20.10 -8.82 -10.50
N ARG A 148 -21.38 -9.17 -10.68
CA ARG A 148 -22.38 -8.22 -11.16
C ARG A 148 -22.88 -7.30 -10.04
N ASP A 149 -23.31 -6.12 -10.45
CA ASP A 149 -24.10 -5.23 -9.59
C ASP A 149 -25.44 -5.90 -9.24
N PRO A 150 -25.89 -5.87 -7.97
CA PRO A 150 -27.16 -6.50 -7.60
C PRO A 150 -28.39 -5.95 -8.31
N ASP A 151 -28.36 -4.67 -8.70
CA ASP A 151 -29.49 -3.96 -9.30
C ASP A 151 -29.48 -4.00 -10.84
N HIS A 152 -28.37 -4.47 -11.48
CA HIS A 152 -28.20 -4.45 -12.92
C HIS A 152 -27.54 -5.74 -13.44
N ASP A 153 -28.31 -6.59 -14.07
CA ASP A 153 -27.86 -7.91 -14.57
C ASP A 153 -26.78 -7.87 -15.66
N ASN A 154 -26.56 -6.73 -16.29
CA ASN A 154 -25.60 -6.53 -17.37
C ASN A 154 -24.42 -5.64 -16.98
N VAL A 155 -24.27 -5.30 -15.71
CA VAL A 155 -23.19 -4.43 -15.20
C VAL A 155 -22.28 -5.20 -14.27
N TYR A 156 -21.01 -5.30 -14.64
CA TYR A 156 -19.96 -5.88 -13.81
C TYR A 156 -19.17 -4.77 -13.12
N VAL A 157 -18.98 -4.89 -11.80
CA VAL A 157 -18.17 -3.96 -11.01
C VAL A 157 -16.97 -4.71 -10.44
N ILE A 158 -15.77 -4.33 -10.85
CA ILE A 158 -14.54 -5.07 -10.57
C ILE A 158 -13.43 -4.18 -10.05
N GLY A 159 -12.39 -4.77 -9.46
CA GLY A 159 -11.23 -4.05 -8.92
C GLY A 159 -11.58 -3.22 -7.68
N ASP A 160 -10.91 -2.10 -7.51
CA ASP A 160 -10.93 -1.31 -6.28
C ASP A 160 -12.29 -0.65 -5.97
N VAL A 161 -13.14 -0.50 -6.97
CA VAL A 161 -14.51 0.02 -6.82
C VAL A 161 -15.53 -1.05 -6.48
N SER A 162 -15.16 -2.33 -6.48
CA SER A 162 -16.02 -3.44 -6.05
C SER A 162 -15.80 -3.79 -4.58
N ALA A 163 -16.84 -4.23 -3.90
CA ALA A 163 -16.81 -4.80 -2.57
C ALA A 163 -17.27 -6.27 -2.62
N PHE A 164 -16.41 -7.14 -3.14
CA PHE A 164 -16.64 -8.58 -3.11
C PHE A 164 -16.31 -9.14 -1.73
N MET A 165 -17.25 -9.88 -1.13
CA MET A 165 -17.13 -10.36 0.25
C MET A 165 -16.30 -11.62 0.37
N ASP A 166 -15.33 -11.60 1.27
CA ASP A 166 -14.67 -12.80 1.77
C ASP A 166 -15.55 -13.45 2.83
N THR A 167 -16.14 -14.59 2.49
CA THR A 167 -17.04 -15.33 3.38
C THR A 167 -16.34 -15.90 4.61
N SER A 168 -15.01 -16.03 4.58
CA SER A 168 -14.23 -16.56 5.69
C SER A 168 -14.12 -15.60 6.88
N CYS A 169 -14.12 -14.27 6.61
CA CYS A 169 -13.97 -13.24 7.63
C CYS A 169 -15.11 -12.19 7.63
N ASN A 170 -16.10 -12.36 6.75
CA ASN A 170 -17.23 -11.45 6.55
C ASN A 170 -16.81 -9.99 6.34
N ARG A 171 -15.77 -9.79 5.53
CA ARG A 171 -15.26 -8.46 5.13
C ARG A 171 -15.00 -8.45 3.61
N PRO A 172 -15.10 -7.27 2.97
CA PRO A 172 -14.69 -7.18 1.57
C PRO A 172 -13.21 -7.52 1.41
N PHE A 173 -12.88 -8.26 0.35
CA PHE A 173 -11.47 -8.45 -0.02
C PHE A 173 -10.73 -7.11 -0.13
N PRO A 174 -9.43 -7.08 0.22
CA PRO A 174 -8.63 -5.88 0.12
C PRO A 174 -8.47 -5.45 -1.34
N THR A 175 -8.32 -4.15 -1.55
CA THR A 175 -8.03 -3.56 -2.86
C THR A 175 -6.57 -3.83 -3.23
N THR A 176 -6.36 -4.80 -4.12
CA THR A 176 -5.02 -5.17 -4.60
C THR A 176 -5.04 -5.46 -6.09
N ALA A 177 -3.92 -5.20 -6.76
CA ALA A 177 -3.76 -5.49 -8.18
C ALA A 177 -3.98 -6.98 -8.51
N GLN A 178 -3.59 -7.89 -7.63
CA GLN A 178 -3.82 -9.34 -7.81
C GLN A 178 -5.31 -9.67 -7.92
N ILE A 179 -6.13 -9.12 -7.02
CA ILE A 179 -7.58 -9.36 -7.01
C ILE A 179 -8.21 -8.67 -8.22
N ALA A 180 -7.86 -7.41 -8.49
CA ALA A 180 -8.38 -6.65 -9.62
C ALA A 180 -8.15 -7.36 -10.96
N THR A 181 -6.93 -7.87 -11.19
CA THR A 181 -6.59 -8.62 -12.42
C THR A 181 -7.39 -9.92 -12.53
N ARG A 182 -7.57 -10.65 -11.43
CA ARG A 182 -8.38 -11.88 -11.41
C ARG A 182 -9.86 -11.59 -11.66
N MET A 183 -10.39 -10.55 -11.04
CA MET A 183 -11.77 -10.09 -11.30
C MET A 183 -11.96 -9.70 -12.78
N GLY A 184 -11.02 -8.99 -13.38
CA GLY A 184 -11.08 -8.61 -14.80
C GLY A 184 -11.14 -9.80 -15.73
N THR A 185 -10.27 -10.81 -15.50
CA THR A 185 -10.29 -12.05 -16.31
C THR A 185 -11.60 -12.83 -16.13
N HIS A 186 -12.11 -12.89 -14.90
CA HIS A 186 -13.36 -13.62 -14.60
C HIS A 186 -14.58 -12.90 -15.19
N ALA A 187 -14.68 -11.59 -15.00
CA ALA A 187 -15.77 -10.81 -15.57
C ALA A 187 -15.81 -10.91 -17.11
N ALA A 188 -14.65 -10.88 -17.78
CA ALA A 188 -14.58 -11.07 -19.22
C ALA A 188 -15.16 -12.43 -19.68
N LYS A 189 -14.91 -13.50 -18.92
CA LYS A 189 -15.52 -14.83 -19.19
C LYS A 189 -17.03 -14.80 -18.99
N ASN A 190 -17.50 -14.21 -17.90
CA ASN A 190 -18.92 -14.12 -17.60
C ASN A 190 -19.67 -13.28 -18.63
N VAL A 191 -19.06 -12.21 -19.13
CA VAL A 191 -19.63 -11.44 -20.27
C VAL A 191 -19.79 -12.32 -21.50
N LEU A 192 -18.80 -13.17 -21.83
CA LEU A 192 -18.89 -14.09 -22.96
C LEU A 192 -19.98 -15.15 -22.74
N HIS A 193 -20.13 -15.68 -21.54
CA HIS A 193 -21.21 -16.61 -21.18
C HIS A 193 -22.58 -15.97 -21.38
N GLN A 194 -22.78 -14.75 -20.87
CA GLN A 194 -24.04 -14.03 -21.06
C GLN A 194 -24.36 -13.77 -22.54
N LEU A 195 -23.37 -13.36 -23.34
CA LEU A 195 -23.57 -13.15 -24.80
C LEU A 195 -23.95 -14.43 -25.54
N ARG A 196 -23.60 -15.60 -25.01
CA ARG A 196 -23.96 -16.93 -25.56
C ARG A 196 -25.24 -17.50 -24.95
N GLY A 197 -25.88 -16.80 -24.01
CA GLY A 197 -27.04 -17.34 -23.27
C GLY A 197 -26.68 -18.42 -22.26
N GLU A 198 -25.42 -18.53 -21.86
CA GLU A 198 -24.90 -19.47 -20.87
C GLU A 198 -24.97 -18.85 -19.46
N ALA A 199 -24.97 -19.69 -18.42
CA ALA A 199 -24.94 -19.24 -17.03
C ALA A 199 -23.57 -18.63 -16.68
N THR A 200 -23.58 -17.57 -15.84
CA THR A 200 -22.37 -16.99 -15.26
C THR A 200 -21.79 -17.91 -14.19
N GLU A 201 -20.48 -17.81 -13.96
CA GLU A 201 -19.73 -18.52 -12.93
C GLU A 201 -19.47 -17.63 -11.72
N ASP A 202 -19.44 -18.24 -10.53
CA ASP A 202 -19.05 -17.54 -9.30
C ASP A 202 -17.55 -17.27 -9.27
N PHE A 203 -17.19 -16.05 -8.83
CA PHE A 203 -15.80 -15.67 -8.62
C PHE A 203 -15.26 -16.26 -7.33
N SER A 204 -14.08 -16.84 -7.37
CA SER A 204 -13.34 -17.26 -6.19
C SER A 204 -11.91 -16.75 -6.21
N TYR A 205 -11.39 -16.39 -5.05
CA TYR A 205 -10.03 -15.92 -4.92
C TYR A 205 -9.32 -16.58 -3.73
N GLN A 206 -8.13 -17.10 -3.99
CA GLN A 206 -7.21 -17.57 -2.96
C GLN A 206 -5.97 -16.70 -2.95
N PRO A 207 -5.62 -16.09 -1.79
CA PRO A 207 -4.42 -15.29 -1.65
C PRO A 207 -3.16 -16.09 -1.95
N LEU A 208 -2.31 -15.60 -2.85
CA LEU A 208 -1.02 -16.22 -3.17
C LEU A 208 0.09 -15.83 -2.18
N GLY A 209 -0.22 -14.94 -1.26
CA GLY A 209 0.72 -14.34 -0.33
C GLY A 209 0.91 -12.85 -0.61
N THR A 210 1.66 -12.22 0.25
CA THR A 210 1.92 -10.77 0.19
C THR A 210 3.32 -10.47 0.73
N VAL A 211 4.11 -9.72 -0.04
CA VAL A 211 5.49 -9.35 0.33
C VAL A 211 5.61 -7.84 0.28
N ALA A 212 6.09 -7.24 1.38
CA ALA A 212 6.43 -5.83 1.49
C ALA A 212 7.93 -5.62 1.20
N SER A 213 8.27 -4.69 0.33
CA SER A 213 9.65 -4.27 0.12
C SER A 213 10.06 -3.19 1.13
N VAL A 214 11.32 -3.22 1.56
CA VAL A 214 11.94 -2.17 2.39
C VAL A 214 13.21 -1.73 1.67
N GLY A 215 13.05 -0.80 0.75
CA GLY A 215 14.08 -0.45 -0.22
C GLY A 215 14.29 -1.52 -1.28
N ASN A 216 15.45 -1.48 -1.94
CA ASN A 216 15.70 -2.29 -3.13
C ASN A 216 16.09 -3.75 -2.82
N THR A 217 16.78 -3.99 -1.71
CA THR A 217 17.40 -5.31 -1.41
C THR A 217 16.76 -6.03 -0.23
N ARG A 218 15.82 -5.41 0.46
CA ARG A 218 15.19 -5.96 1.67
C ARG A 218 13.68 -6.08 1.46
N ALA A 219 13.11 -7.17 1.92
CA ALA A 219 11.67 -7.39 1.93
C ALA A 219 11.30 -8.41 3.00
N PHE A 220 10.04 -8.48 3.35
CA PHE A 220 9.48 -9.51 4.22
C PHE A 220 8.01 -9.75 3.87
N GLY A 221 7.50 -10.94 4.17
CA GLY A 221 6.12 -11.25 3.87
C GLY A 221 5.82 -12.73 3.88
N LEU A 222 4.74 -13.09 3.21
CA LEU A 222 4.27 -14.47 3.04
C LEU A 222 4.21 -14.84 1.57
N VAL A 223 4.65 -16.04 1.23
CA VAL A 223 4.39 -16.71 -0.05
C VAL A 223 3.53 -17.93 0.25
N GLY A 224 2.26 -17.89 -0.14
CA GLY A 224 1.26 -18.78 0.42
C GLY A 224 1.17 -18.59 1.94
N LYS A 225 1.58 -19.60 2.70
CA LYS A 225 1.66 -19.58 4.18
C LYS A 225 3.09 -19.52 4.71
N LEU A 226 4.10 -19.51 3.84
CA LEU A 226 5.51 -19.56 4.24
C LEU A 226 6.05 -18.15 4.44
N PRO A 227 6.60 -17.80 5.61
CA PRO A 227 7.25 -16.52 5.83
C PRO A 227 8.56 -16.44 5.05
N VAL A 228 8.75 -15.32 4.36
CA VAL A 228 9.98 -14.99 3.62
C VAL A 228 10.53 -13.67 4.13
N LYS A 229 11.86 -13.56 4.22
CA LYS A 229 12.53 -12.40 4.82
C LYS A 229 13.79 -12.03 4.03
N SER A 230 14.24 -10.80 4.22
CA SER A 230 15.51 -10.27 3.73
C SER A 230 15.65 -10.31 2.21
N TYR A 231 16.84 -10.57 1.69
CA TYR A 231 17.15 -10.55 0.28
C TYR A 231 16.35 -11.58 -0.58
N PRO A 232 16.16 -12.84 -0.17
CA PRO A 232 15.29 -13.76 -0.91
C PRO A 232 13.86 -13.24 -1.09
N ALA A 233 13.30 -12.59 -0.07
CA ALA A 233 11.97 -11.98 -0.18
C ALA A 233 11.97 -10.80 -1.19
N SER A 234 13.04 -10.02 -1.26
CA SER A 234 13.19 -8.94 -2.26
C SER A 234 13.21 -9.49 -3.69
N VAL A 235 13.94 -10.56 -3.94
CA VAL A 235 13.97 -11.25 -5.25
C VAL A 235 12.57 -11.74 -5.63
N ILE A 236 11.85 -12.36 -4.68
CA ILE A 236 10.47 -12.80 -4.89
C ILE A 236 9.56 -11.61 -5.22
N LYS A 237 9.66 -10.50 -4.47
CA LYS A 237 8.88 -9.29 -4.74
C LYS A 237 9.13 -8.75 -6.15
N LYS A 238 10.39 -8.64 -6.57
CA LYS A 238 10.76 -8.20 -7.92
C LYS A 238 10.21 -9.16 -8.99
N SER A 239 10.27 -10.47 -8.74
CA SER A 239 9.70 -11.48 -9.64
C SER A 239 8.18 -11.35 -9.79
N ILE A 240 7.46 -11.07 -8.69
CA ILE A 240 6.01 -10.80 -8.71
C ILE A 240 5.71 -9.54 -9.54
N MET A 241 6.49 -8.47 -9.37
CA MET A 241 6.34 -7.24 -10.16
C MET A 241 6.60 -7.48 -11.64
N ASN A 242 7.68 -8.20 -11.97
CA ASN A 242 8.04 -8.54 -13.36
C ASN A 242 6.97 -9.42 -14.01
N LYS A 243 6.41 -10.38 -13.27
CA LYS A 243 5.29 -11.18 -13.75
C LYS A 243 4.06 -10.31 -14.05
N SER A 244 3.73 -9.35 -13.18
CA SER A 244 2.62 -8.44 -13.40
C SER A 244 2.82 -7.58 -14.66
N LEU A 245 4.04 -7.08 -14.90
CA LEU A 245 4.37 -6.34 -16.13
C LEU A 245 4.19 -7.21 -17.38
N LEU A 246 4.63 -8.48 -17.31
CA LEU A 246 4.47 -9.44 -18.40
C LEU A 246 3.00 -9.75 -18.68
N ASP A 247 2.20 -9.97 -17.62
CA ASP A 247 0.76 -10.32 -17.74
C ASP A 247 -0.06 -9.16 -18.31
N ILE A 248 0.28 -7.89 -18.03
CA ILE A 248 -0.46 -6.69 -18.44
C ILE A 248 0.02 -6.15 -19.79
N GLY A 249 1.34 -6.04 -19.99
CA GLY A 249 1.95 -5.36 -21.13
C GLY A 249 2.84 -6.23 -22.01
N GLY A 250 2.90 -7.53 -21.71
CA GLY A 250 3.72 -8.48 -22.47
C GLY A 250 5.22 -8.25 -22.31
N LEU A 251 5.99 -8.88 -23.19
CA LEU A 251 7.46 -8.87 -23.13
C LEU A 251 8.04 -7.45 -23.29
N LYS A 252 7.40 -6.59 -24.08
CA LYS A 252 7.83 -5.20 -24.28
C LYS A 252 7.82 -4.41 -22.98
N GLU A 253 6.75 -4.51 -22.21
CA GLU A 253 6.62 -3.80 -20.93
C GLU A 253 7.57 -4.36 -19.88
N LEU A 254 7.74 -5.68 -19.84
CA LEU A 254 8.69 -6.33 -18.97
C LEU A 254 10.13 -5.87 -19.26
N LEU A 255 10.56 -5.81 -20.52
CA LEU A 255 11.92 -5.38 -20.89
C LEU A 255 12.13 -3.88 -20.62
N ALA A 256 11.07 -3.04 -20.78
CA ALA A 256 11.18 -1.60 -20.57
C ALA A 256 11.20 -1.20 -19.08
N LYS A 257 10.46 -1.90 -18.21
CA LYS A 257 10.21 -1.50 -16.81
C LYS A 257 10.50 -2.59 -15.79
N GLY A 258 10.95 -3.76 -16.22
CA GLY A 258 11.22 -4.88 -15.33
C GLY A 258 12.36 -4.59 -14.35
N ARG A 259 12.24 -5.15 -13.15
CA ARG A 259 13.22 -5.03 -12.08
C ARG A 259 14.20 -6.19 -12.17
N PHE A 260 15.33 -5.94 -12.82
CA PHE A 260 16.42 -6.91 -13.00
C PHE A 260 17.65 -6.59 -12.14
N ASP A 261 17.59 -5.51 -11.39
CA ASP A 261 18.59 -4.99 -10.48
C ASP A 261 18.66 -5.83 -9.19
N LEU A 262 19.16 -7.05 -9.28
CA LEU A 262 19.16 -7.98 -8.15
C LEU A 262 20.21 -7.63 -7.07
N TYR A 263 21.19 -6.79 -7.34
CA TYR A 263 22.35 -6.55 -6.46
C TYR A 263 22.60 -5.10 -6.04
N HIS A 264 21.63 -4.19 -6.25
CA HIS A 264 21.79 -2.78 -5.86
C HIS A 264 20.61 -2.28 -5.08
#